data_57f36b889602c782c298a3137638dd1b
#
_entry.id   57f36b889602c782c298a3137638dd1b
#
_cell.length_a   1.000
_cell.length_b   1.000
_cell.length_c   1.000
_cell.angle_alpha   90.00
_cell.angle_beta   90.00
_cell.angle_gamma   90.00
#
_symmetry.space_group_name_H-M   'P 1'
#
loop_
_entity.id
_entity.type
_entity.pdbx_description
1 polymer ?
#
loop_
_entity_poly.entity_id
_entity_poly.type
_entity_poly.pdbx_seq_one_letter_code
_entity_poly.pdbx_strand_id
1 'polypeptide(L)'
;MSKTNALPLREEVPENLTWDLTTIYPNDEAWEKAFTDLQKITEESDQFKGRLSESSQTLYEALQFRDKAYDLISNLYVYAHLKMDQDTANAKYQGLHSRAGSLVTKLMSALSYYDPEILAMDENVLKQFLDENKDLQLYDHLLEELNLSRPYILSEKEEALLANAGEVLGSSSNTFNTLNNADMKFPTIKDENGEDIEITHGRFGKLLESNDPRVRRDAFHGVYSVYEGLKNTLASTLNGQVKKSNFYASTRGYTSAREAALSGNHIPETVYDSLLKSVNANASLLHRYVKLRKELLGLEELHMYDLYTPLSDDVNLEFTYEEAKELVLEALKPLGDEYQAILKEAFDSRWIDVMENKGKRSGAYSSGSYSTNPYILLNWQDNINNVYTLAHELGHSVHSYYTRKNQPFVYGDYSIFLAEVASTTNENLLTDYLLKKYDDPKVRAYLLNHYLDGFKGTVFRQTQFAEFEHAIHQADQQGVALTADFLTETYFDINKKYYGEAMVYDAEIGYEWSRIPHFYMNYYVFQYATGFSAASALSAKILTEGQDAVTAYIDFLKAGSSDYPIDVLKKAGIDMATPNPVDDALKVFEQRLDELEELVK
;
A
#
# COMPACT_ATOMS: atom_id res chain seq x y z
N MET A 1 -42.54 -13.37 9.68
CA MET A 1 -41.79 -13.56 8.45
C MET A 1 -40.33 -13.32 8.80
N SER A 2 -39.49 -14.34 8.76
CA SER A 2 -38.05 -14.25 9.03
C SER A 2 -37.48 -13.32 7.97
N LYS A 3 -36.90 -12.16 8.38
CA LYS A 3 -36.04 -11.37 7.50
C LYS A 3 -34.86 -12.27 7.14
N THR A 4 -34.83 -12.74 5.91
CA THR A 4 -33.63 -13.39 5.37
C THR A 4 -32.54 -12.32 5.40
N ASN A 5 -31.43 -12.61 6.08
CA ASN A 5 -30.18 -11.78 6.08
C ASN A 5 -29.47 -11.87 4.71
N ALA A 6 -30.19 -11.71 3.61
CA ALA A 6 -29.62 -11.70 2.27
C ALA A 6 -29.13 -10.29 1.96
N LEU A 7 -27.93 -10.18 1.35
CA LEU A 7 -27.42 -8.91 0.86
C LEU A 7 -28.39 -8.30 -0.16
N PRO A 8 -28.59 -6.97 -0.13
CA PRO A 8 -29.43 -6.27 -1.09
C PRO A 8 -28.84 -6.41 -2.51
N LEU A 9 -29.69 -6.31 -3.51
CA LEU A 9 -29.24 -6.10 -4.88
C LEU A 9 -28.74 -4.65 -5.04
N ARG A 10 -27.91 -4.40 -6.07
CA ARG A 10 -27.38 -3.06 -6.33
C ARG A 10 -28.45 -1.98 -6.45
N GLU A 11 -29.52 -2.27 -7.13
CA GLU A 11 -30.68 -1.38 -7.34
C GLU A 11 -31.52 -1.14 -6.07
N GLU A 12 -31.32 -1.92 -5.02
CA GLU A 12 -31.99 -1.77 -3.74
C GLU A 12 -31.22 -0.89 -2.76
N VAL A 13 -29.94 -0.59 -3.06
CA VAL A 13 -29.11 0.30 -2.23
C VAL A 13 -29.59 1.74 -2.39
N PRO A 14 -29.86 2.48 -1.30
CA PRO A 14 -30.26 3.88 -1.36
C PRO A 14 -29.25 4.73 -2.14
N GLU A 15 -29.73 5.59 -3.03
CA GLU A 15 -28.90 6.37 -3.93
C GLU A 15 -27.88 7.26 -3.19
N ASN A 16 -28.27 7.85 -2.06
CA ASN A 16 -27.40 8.68 -1.22
C ASN A 16 -26.28 7.91 -0.54
N LEU A 17 -26.28 6.58 -0.58
CA LEU A 17 -25.22 5.69 -0.09
C LEU A 17 -24.40 5.07 -1.23
N THR A 18 -24.53 5.61 -2.43
CA THR A 18 -23.77 5.20 -3.62
C THR A 18 -22.98 6.37 -4.17
N TRP A 19 -21.85 6.09 -4.80
CA TRP A 19 -21.09 7.12 -5.51
C TRP A 19 -21.80 7.63 -6.77
N ASP A 20 -21.50 8.90 -7.16
CA ASP A 20 -22.04 9.51 -8.38
C ASP A 20 -21.01 9.48 -9.52
N LEU A 21 -21.06 8.45 -10.35
CA LEU A 21 -20.16 8.30 -11.50
C LEU A 21 -20.60 9.11 -12.73
N THR A 22 -21.76 9.77 -12.68
CA THR A 22 -22.22 10.63 -13.79
C THR A 22 -21.33 11.86 -13.96
N THR A 23 -20.53 12.20 -12.95
CA THR A 23 -19.52 13.26 -12.99
C THR A 23 -18.31 12.90 -13.84
N ILE A 24 -18.06 11.60 -14.12
CA ILE A 24 -17.03 11.13 -15.08
C ILE A 24 -17.64 11.09 -16.49
N TYR A 25 -18.68 10.27 -16.66
CA TYR A 25 -19.48 10.19 -17.88
C TYR A 25 -20.95 10.16 -17.50
N PRO A 26 -21.81 11.01 -18.11
CA PRO A 26 -23.21 11.09 -17.73
C PRO A 26 -23.99 9.81 -17.98
N ASN A 27 -23.52 8.96 -18.88
CA ASN A 27 -24.07 7.65 -19.22
C ASN A 27 -23.08 6.81 -20.03
N ASP A 28 -23.43 5.56 -20.29
CA ASP A 28 -22.57 4.62 -21.02
C ASP A 28 -22.40 5.01 -22.50
N GLU A 29 -23.36 5.73 -23.12
CA GLU A 29 -23.25 6.24 -24.48
C GLU A 29 -22.15 7.31 -24.59
N ALA A 30 -22.01 8.17 -23.59
CA ALA A 30 -20.93 9.15 -23.53
C ALA A 30 -19.57 8.46 -23.38
N TRP A 31 -19.48 7.40 -22.58
CA TRP A 31 -18.30 6.57 -22.47
C TRP A 31 -17.92 5.90 -23.80
N GLU A 32 -18.90 5.31 -24.51
CA GLU A 32 -18.67 4.68 -25.82
C GLU A 32 -18.13 5.68 -26.85
N LYS A 33 -18.67 6.89 -26.85
CA LYS A 33 -18.16 7.97 -27.72
C LYS A 33 -16.71 8.30 -27.38
N ALA A 34 -16.40 8.53 -26.09
CA ALA A 34 -15.04 8.84 -25.64
C ALA A 34 -14.06 7.70 -25.95
N PHE A 35 -14.49 6.44 -25.81
CA PHE A 35 -13.72 5.26 -26.18
C PHE A 35 -13.37 5.26 -27.68
N THR A 36 -14.35 5.53 -28.54
CA THR A 36 -14.13 5.61 -30.00
C THR A 36 -13.22 6.75 -30.37
N ASP A 37 -13.34 7.91 -29.72
CA ASP A 37 -12.50 9.07 -30.01
C ASP A 37 -11.05 8.82 -29.56
N LEU A 38 -10.84 8.13 -28.43
CA LEU A 38 -9.49 7.76 -27.98
C LEU A 38 -8.83 6.67 -28.84
N GLN A 39 -9.62 5.76 -29.44
CA GLN A 39 -9.08 4.82 -30.43
C GLN A 39 -8.41 5.56 -31.61
N LYS A 40 -9.03 6.64 -32.10
CA LYS A 40 -8.45 7.47 -33.18
C LYS A 40 -7.18 8.17 -32.73
N ILE A 41 -7.18 8.75 -31.50
CA ILE A 41 -5.98 9.37 -30.91
C ILE A 41 -4.85 8.33 -30.79
N THR A 42 -5.17 7.09 -30.43
CA THR A 42 -4.18 5.99 -30.37
C THR A 42 -3.61 5.66 -31.74
N GLU A 43 -4.41 5.69 -32.79
CA GLU A 43 -3.94 5.49 -34.18
C GLU A 43 -3.04 6.65 -34.66
N GLU A 44 -3.23 7.86 -34.13
CA GLU A 44 -2.43 9.05 -34.44
C GLU A 44 -1.14 9.16 -33.58
N SER A 45 -0.89 8.23 -32.65
CA SER A 45 0.22 8.30 -31.68
C SER A 45 1.60 8.32 -32.34
N ASP A 46 1.76 7.77 -33.52
CA ASP A 46 3.04 7.72 -34.25
C ASP A 46 3.44 9.09 -34.90
N GLN A 47 2.60 10.12 -34.82
CA GLN A 47 2.86 11.41 -35.50
C GLN A 47 4.13 12.12 -35.01
N PHE A 48 4.59 11.84 -33.78
CA PHE A 48 5.81 12.40 -33.21
C PHE A 48 7.00 11.43 -33.23
N LYS A 49 6.79 10.19 -33.66
CA LYS A 49 7.82 9.14 -33.63
C LYS A 49 8.99 9.48 -34.57
N GLY A 50 10.21 9.41 -34.02
CA GLY A 50 11.43 9.81 -34.74
C GLY A 50 11.63 11.33 -34.86
N ARG A 51 10.81 12.13 -34.16
CA ARG A 51 10.77 13.58 -34.30
C ARG A 51 10.97 14.36 -33.01
N LEU A 52 11.09 13.69 -31.85
CA LEU A 52 11.16 14.38 -30.56
C LEU A 52 12.40 15.28 -30.43
N SER A 53 13.46 15.00 -31.19
CA SER A 53 14.68 15.80 -31.23
C SER A 53 14.70 16.90 -32.31
N GLU A 54 13.62 17.11 -33.07
CA GLU A 54 13.58 18.12 -34.13
C GLU A 54 13.65 19.56 -33.59
N SER A 55 12.91 19.83 -32.50
CA SER A 55 12.89 21.13 -31.84
C SER A 55 12.28 21.05 -30.42
N SER A 56 12.56 22.05 -29.59
CA SER A 56 11.94 22.20 -28.27
C SER A 56 10.41 22.29 -28.33
N GLN A 57 9.87 22.90 -29.38
CA GLN A 57 8.43 23.00 -29.63
C GLN A 57 7.82 21.63 -29.96
N THR A 58 8.47 20.83 -30.82
CA THR A 58 8.01 19.48 -31.17
C THR A 58 7.99 18.56 -29.95
N LEU A 59 9.03 18.63 -29.10
CA LEU A 59 9.07 17.86 -27.87
C LEU A 59 7.94 18.26 -26.90
N TYR A 60 7.71 19.57 -26.73
CA TYR A 60 6.63 20.07 -25.91
C TYR A 60 5.25 19.59 -26.39
N GLU A 61 4.96 19.74 -27.69
CA GLU A 61 3.69 19.30 -28.29
C GLU A 61 3.49 17.78 -28.14
N ALA A 62 4.55 17.00 -28.27
CA ALA A 62 4.51 15.56 -28.10
C ALA A 62 4.17 15.20 -26.62
N LEU A 63 4.82 15.82 -25.64
CA LEU A 63 4.53 15.58 -24.21
C LEU A 63 3.10 16.00 -23.86
N GLN A 64 2.60 17.11 -24.37
CA GLN A 64 1.20 17.53 -24.19
C GLN A 64 0.22 16.53 -24.82
N PHE A 65 0.53 15.99 -26.00
CA PHE A 65 -0.28 14.96 -26.64
C PHE A 65 -0.33 13.68 -25.79
N ARG A 66 0.83 13.24 -25.26
CA ARG A 66 0.95 12.08 -24.38
C ARG A 66 0.10 12.26 -23.12
N ASP A 67 0.23 13.38 -22.42
CA ASP A 67 -0.50 13.68 -21.20
C ASP A 67 -2.02 13.69 -21.42
N LYS A 68 -2.46 14.32 -22.51
CA LYS A 68 -3.88 14.31 -22.88
C LYS A 68 -4.41 12.90 -23.17
N ALA A 69 -3.62 12.08 -23.86
CA ALA A 69 -4.02 10.70 -24.16
C ALA A 69 -4.11 9.86 -22.88
N TYR A 70 -3.19 10.04 -21.93
CA TYR A 70 -3.21 9.35 -20.66
C TYR A 70 -4.33 9.81 -19.73
N ASP A 71 -4.67 11.10 -19.69
CA ASP A 71 -5.83 11.57 -18.93
C ASP A 71 -7.14 10.97 -19.47
N LEU A 72 -7.33 10.99 -20.79
CA LEU A 72 -8.52 10.42 -21.43
C LEU A 72 -8.67 8.91 -21.17
N ILE A 73 -7.59 8.14 -21.29
CA ILE A 73 -7.66 6.69 -21.06
C ILE A 73 -7.89 6.38 -19.59
N SER A 74 -7.32 7.17 -18.67
CA SER A 74 -7.53 7.00 -17.24
C SER A 74 -8.98 7.22 -16.85
N ASN A 75 -9.64 8.23 -17.40
CA ASN A 75 -11.07 8.49 -17.19
C ASN A 75 -11.95 7.32 -17.68
N LEU A 76 -11.63 6.79 -18.89
CA LEU A 76 -12.35 5.64 -19.45
C LEU A 76 -12.19 4.39 -18.57
N TYR A 77 -10.96 4.13 -18.13
CA TYR A 77 -10.65 2.97 -17.31
C TYR A 77 -11.32 3.07 -15.93
N VAL A 78 -11.19 4.23 -15.26
CA VAL A 78 -11.76 4.45 -13.93
C VAL A 78 -13.29 4.29 -13.95
N TYR A 79 -13.98 4.89 -14.90
CA TYR A 79 -15.45 4.71 -15.02
C TYR A 79 -15.83 3.24 -15.16
N ALA A 80 -15.20 2.53 -16.09
CA ALA A 80 -15.51 1.12 -16.33
C ALA A 80 -15.18 0.24 -15.13
N HIS A 81 -14.07 0.52 -14.44
CA HIS A 81 -13.64 -0.18 -13.22
C HIS A 81 -14.63 0.02 -12.07
N LEU A 82 -14.99 1.27 -11.76
CA LEU A 82 -15.93 1.58 -10.69
C LEU A 82 -17.32 1.02 -10.98
N LYS A 83 -17.77 1.06 -12.24
CA LYS A 83 -19.04 0.41 -12.67
C LYS A 83 -19.00 -1.11 -12.49
N MET A 84 -17.89 -1.76 -12.79
CA MET A 84 -17.72 -3.19 -12.60
C MET A 84 -17.71 -3.55 -11.10
N ASP A 85 -17.06 -2.75 -10.27
CA ASP A 85 -16.91 -3.05 -8.84
C ASP A 85 -18.20 -2.90 -8.04
N GLN A 86 -19.19 -2.17 -8.55
CA GLN A 86 -20.56 -2.13 -7.98
C GLN A 86 -21.26 -3.47 -8.00
N ASP A 87 -21.01 -4.26 -9.05
CA ASP A 87 -21.54 -5.62 -9.25
C ASP A 87 -20.63 -6.37 -10.24
N THR A 88 -19.70 -7.13 -9.69
CA THR A 88 -18.71 -7.88 -10.47
C THR A 88 -19.32 -9.00 -11.32
N ALA A 89 -20.59 -9.36 -11.11
CA ALA A 89 -21.31 -10.33 -11.93
C ALA A 89 -21.98 -9.70 -13.18
N ASN A 90 -21.97 -8.36 -13.28
CA ASN A 90 -22.59 -7.64 -14.40
C ASN A 90 -21.74 -7.76 -15.68
N ALA A 91 -22.17 -8.61 -16.61
CA ALA A 91 -21.43 -8.89 -17.85
C ALA A 91 -21.19 -7.64 -18.73
N LYS A 92 -22.08 -6.64 -18.72
CA LYS A 92 -21.91 -5.38 -19.46
C LYS A 92 -20.67 -4.64 -18.96
N TYR A 93 -20.57 -4.43 -17.65
CA TYR A 93 -19.46 -3.67 -17.06
C TYR A 93 -18.15 -4.45 -17.02
N GLN A 94 -18.18 -5.79 -16.90
CA GLN A 94 -17.01 -6.63 -17.19
C GLN A 94 -16.51 -6.38 -18.63
N GLY A 95 -17.41 -6.30 -19.59
CA GLY A 95 -17.09 -6.01 -21.01
C GLY A 95 -16.46 -4.62 -21.20
N LEU A 96 -17.03 -3.57 -20.57
CA LEU A 96 -16.47 -2.22 -20.62
C LEU A 96 -15.05 -2.17 -20.04
N HIS A 97 -14.86 -2.75 -18.86
CA HIS A 97 -13.57 -2.79 -18.18
C HIS A 97 -12.51 -3.55 -18.99
N SER A 98 -12.86 -4.70 -19.55
CA SER A 98 -11.96 -5.47 -20.42
C SER A 98 -11.54 -4.69 -21.67
N ARG A 99 -12.48 -3.97 -22.30
CA ARG A 99 -12.21 -3.13 -23.48
C ARG A 99 -11.32 -1.95 -23.11
N ALA A 100 -11.59 -1.27 -21.98
CA ALA A 100 -10.74 -0.19 -21.49
C ALA A 100 -9.31 -0.69 -21.23
N GLY A 101 -9.12 -1.83 -20.55
CA GLY A 101 -7.81 -2.43 -20.30
C GLY A 101 -7.07 -2.78 -21.59
N SER A 102 -7.77 -3.29 -22.61
CA SER A 102 -7.17 -3.54 -23.92
C SER A 102 -6.72 -2.26 -24.62
N LEU A 103 -7.48 -1.17 -24.47
CA LEU A 103 -7.12 0.13 -25.05
C LEU A 103 -5.94 0.77 -24.29
N VAL A 104 -5.87 0.63 -22.96
CA VAL A 104 -4.69 1.01 -22.14
C VAL A 104 -3.45 0.36 -22.71
N THR A 105 -3.46 -0.96 -22.90
CA THR A 105 -2.31 -1.70 -23.43
C THR A 105 -1.90 -1.21 -24.83
N LYS A 106 -2.87 -0.95 -25.70
CA LYS A 106 -2.59 -0.43 -27.07
C LYS A 106 -1.98 0.97 -27.04
N LEU A 107 -2.54 1.87 -26.22
CA LEU A 107 -2.04 3.25 -26.11
C LEU A 107 -0.63 3.27 -25.50
N MET A 108 -0.39 2.51 -24.43
CA MET A 108 0.95 2.41 -23.82
C MET A 108 1.98 1.87 -24.82
N SER A 109 1.62 0.87 -25.59
CA SER A 109 2.49 0.33 -26.65
C SER A 109 2.74 1.35 -27.76
N ALA A 110 1.73 2.11 -28.19
CA ALA A 110 1.86 3.12 -29.23
C ALA A 110 2.74 4.32 -28.79
N LEU A 111 2.73 4.65 -27.50
CA LEU A 111 3.52 5.75 -26.91
C LEU A 111 4.88 5.29 -26.33
N SER A 112 5.23 4.01 -26.43
CA SER A 112 6.45 3.45 -25.80
C SER A 112 7.76 3.98 -26.38
N TYR A 113 7.75 4.68 -27.51
CA TYR A 113 8.93 5.28 -28.12
C TYR A 113 9.40 6.59 -27.46
N TYR A 114 8.58 7.22 -26.60
CA TYR A 114 8.89 8.52 -25.99
C TYR A 114 10.18 8.46 -25.16
N ASP A 115 10.23 7.60 -24.17
CA ASP A 115 11.38 7.53 -23.26
C ASP A 115 12.67 7.13 -24.00
N PRO A 116 12.71 6.10 -24.87
CA PRO A 116 13.89 5.79 -25.66
C PRO A 116 14.35 6.92 -26.58
N GLU A 117 13.45 7.65 -27.23
CA GLU A 117 13.83 8.76 -28.09
C GLU A 117 14.37 9.95 -27.30
N ILE A 118 13.77 10.29 -26.16
CA ILE A 118 14.28 11.34 -25.27
C ILE A 118 15.67 10.96 -24.74
N LEU A 119 15.84 9.72 -24.31
CA LEU A 119 17.12 9.21 -23.82
C LEU A 119 18.20 9.09 -24.92
N ALA A 120 17.81 8.97 -26.18
CA ALA A 120 18.75 9.01 -27.32
C ALA A 120 19.24 10.42 -27.67
N MET A 121 18.58 11.47 -27.15
CA MET A 121 19.06 12.85 -27.36
C MET A 121 20.35 13.11 -26.59
N ASP A 122 21.22 13.96 -27.15
CA ASP A 122 22.36 14.51 -26.39
C ASP A 122 21.83 15.39 -25.25
N GLU A 123 22.43 15.25 -24.06
CA GLU A 123 22.02 16.01 -22.87
C GLU A 123 22.08 17.53 -23.07
N ASN A 124 23.06 18.02 -23.85
CA ASN A 124 23.18 19.44 -24.16
C ASN A 124 22.03 19.93 -25.06
N VAL A 125 21.54 19.08 -25.98
CA VAL A 125 20.38 19.39 -26.81
C VAL A 125 19.12 19.48 -25.94
N LEU A 126 18.92 18.54 -25.04
CA LEU A 126 17.78 18.57 -24.13
C LEU A 126 17.82 19.81 -23.22
N LYS A 127 19.00 20.15 -22.68
CA LYS A 127 19.18 21.36 -21.90
C LYS A 127 18.93 22.62 -22.70
N GLN A 128 19.43 22.67 -23.95
CA GLN A 128 19.13 23.78 -24.84
C GLN A 128 17.64 23.93 -25.10
N PHE A 129 16.90 22.82 -25.29
CA PHE A 129 15.45 22.85 -25.50
C PHE A 129 14.72 23.42 -24.26
N LEU A 130 15.13 23.06 -23.05
CA LEU A 130 14.58 23.61 -21.80
C LEU A 130 14.90 25.11 -21.65
N ASP A 131 16.10 25.56 -22.05
CA ASP A 131 16.48 26.98 -22.01
C ASP A 131 15.70 27.82 -23.03
N GLU A 132 15.41 27.29 -24.23
CA GLU A 132 14.73 27.98 -25.33
C GLU A 132 13.21 28.04 -25.16
N ASN A 133 12.59 27.00 -24.57
CA ASN A 133 11.15 26.86 -24.49
C ASN A 133 10.68 26.84 -23.03
N LYS A 134 10.11 27.96 -22.58
CA LYS A 134 9.61 28.08 -21.21
C LYS A 134 8.43 27.16 -20.88
N ASP A 135 7.63 26.81 -21.86
CA ASP A 135 6.50 25.91 -21.65
C ASP A 135 6.99 24.46 -21.46
N LEU A 136 8.12 24.10 -22.08
CA LEU A 136 8.77 22.80 -21.89
C LEU A 136 9.35 22.65 -20.46
N GLN A 137 9.67 23.74 -19.76
CA GLN A 137 10.13 23.71 -18.37
C GLN A 137 9.11 23.10 -17.41
N LEU A 138 7.84 23.01 -17.82
CA LEU A 138 6.83 22.23 -17.10
C LEU A 138 7.26 20.76 -16.89
N TYR A 139 8.04 20.22 -17.80
CA TYR A 139 8.50 18.82 -17.80
C TYR A 139 9.93 18.65 -17.28
N ASP A 140 10.52 19.68 -16.67
CA ASP A 140 11.93 19.67 -16.25
C ASP A 140 12.24 18.48 -15.32
N HIS A 141 11.45 18.29 -14.28
CA HIS A 141 11.62 17.19 -13.33
C HIS A 141 11.43 15.81 -13.99
N LEU A 142 10.41 15.64 -14.84
CA LEU A 142 10.24 14.39 -15.60
C LEU A 142 11.46 14.07 -16.47
N LEU A 143 12.00 15.09 -17.17
CA LEU A 143 13.15 14.93 -18.06
C LEU A 143 14.44 14.69 -17.26
N GLU A 144 14.57 15.28 -16.07
CA GLU A 144 15.63 14.98 -15.11
C GLU A 144 15.57 13.53 -14.63
N GLU A 145 14.40 13.04 -14.18
CA GLU A 145 14.20 11.64 -13.77
C GLU A 145 14.58 10.65 -14.87
N LEU A 146 14.12 10.91 -16.11
CA LEU A 146 14.52 10.10 -17.26
C LEU A 146 16.03 10.10 -17.46
N ASN A 147 16.66 11.27 -17.34
CA ASN A 147 18.11 11.40 -17.53
C ASN A 147 18.92 10.67 -16.44
N LEU A 148 18.45 10.64 -15.22
CA LEU A 148 19.06 9.88 -14.12
C LEU A 148 19.04 8.36 -14.36
N SER A 149 18.08 7.86 -15.15
CA SER A 149 18.02 6.44 -15.51
C SER A 149 19.04 6.03 -16.58
N ARG A 150 19.59 7.01 -17.33
CA ARG A 150 20.48 6.79 -18.48
C ARG A 150 21.69 5.86 -18.21
N PRO A 151 22.41 5.95 -17.07
CA PRO A 151 23.54 5.06 -16.79
C PRO A 151 23.15 3.57 -16.67
N TYR A 152 21.88 3.28 -16.45
CA TYR A 152 21.35 1.93 -16.20
C TYR A 152 20.59 1.35 -17.40
N ILE A 153 20.51 2.10 -18.51
CA ILE A 153 19.89 1.64 -19.76
C ILE A 153 20.93 0.92 -20.58
N LEU A 154 20.54 -0.25 -21.06
CA LEU A 154 21.39 -1.11 -21.87
C LEU A 154 21.21 -0.80 -23.37
N SER A 155 22.01 -1.45 -24.21
CA SER A 155 21.82 -1.36 -25.66
C SER A 155 20.45 -1.90 -26.07
N GLU A 156 19.92 -1.46 -27.22
CA GLU A 156 18.63 -1.91 -27.75
C GLU A 156 18.50 -3.45 -27.82
N LYS A 157 19.60 -4.12 -28.18
CA LYS A 157 19.62 -5.60 -28.24
C LYS A 157 19.55 -6.25 -26.86
N GLU A 158 20.20 -5.68 -25.87
CA GLU A 158 20.21 -6.16 -24.51
C GLU A 158 18.87 -5.90 -23.83
N GLU A 159 18.26 -4.72 -24.05
CA GLU A 159 16.91 -4.42 -23.56
C GLU A 159 15.88 -5.38 -24.17
N ALA A 160 15.94 -5.63 -25.48
CA ALA A 160 15.08 -6.58 -26.15
C ALA A 160 15.29 -8.01 -25.62
N LEU A 161 16.52 -8.40 -25.31
CA LEU A 161 16.83 -9.72 -24.73
C LEU A 161 16.24 -9.85 -23.32
N LEU A 162 16.41 -8.82 -22.46
CA LEU A 162 15.84 -8.81 -21.12
C LEU A 162 14.30 -8.82 -21.14
N ALA A 163 13.69 -8.07 -22.04
CA ALA A 163 12.24 -8.06 -22.22
C ALA A 163 11.72 -9.46 -22.60
N ASN A 164 12.35 -10.12 -23.56
CA ASN A 164 12.01 -11.49 -23.98
C ASN A 164 12.27 -12.53 -22.87
N ALA A 165 13.27 -12.32 -22.02
CA ALA A 165 13.55 -13.18 -20.89
C ALA A 165 12.56 -13.01 -19.73
N GLY A 166 11.77 -11.94 -19.73
CA GLY A 166 10.90 -11.56 -18.62
C GLY A 166 9.90 -12.64 -18.21
N GLU A 167 9.30 -13.34 -19.18
CA GLU A 167 8.37 -14.45 -18.92
C GLU A 167 9.08 -15.62 -18.22
N VAL A 168 10.27 -16.00 -18.69
CA VAL A 168 11.07 -17.07 -18.09
C VAL A 168 11.52 -16.67 -16.66
N LEU A 169 12.00 -15.45 -16.49
CA LEU A 169 12.43 -14.90 -15.19
C LEU A 169 11.26 -14.70 -14.22
N GLY A 170 10.03 -14.60 -14.72
CA GLY A 170 8.80 -14.53 -13.91
C GLY A 170 8.31 -15.89 -13.42
N SER A 171 8.86 -17.02 -13.90
CA SER A 171 8.35 -18.37 -13.61
C SER A 171 8.35 -18.72 -12.12
N SER A 172 9.36 -18.28 -11.35
CA SER A 172 9.45 -18.54 -9.91
C SER A 172 8.28 -17.94 -9.14
N SER A 173 7.93 -16.67 -9.41
CA SER A 173 6.78 -16.01 -8.81
C SER A 173 5.46 -16.65 -9.26
N ASN A 174 5.32 -16.99 -10.54
CA ASN A 174 4.14 -17.66 -11.06
C ASN A 174 3.94 -19.04 -10.42
N THR A 175 5.03 -19.82 -10.25
CA THR A 175 4.98 -21.13 -9.57
C THR A 175 4.56 -20.98 -8.12
N PHE A 176 5.14 -20.02 -7.39
CA PHE A 176 4.71 -19.70 -6.03
C PHE A 176 3.22 -19.37 -5.97
N ASN A 177 2.75 -18.44 -6.81
CA ASN A 177 1.35 -18.02 -6.82
C ASN A 177 0.39 -19.18 -7.13
N THR A 178 0.73 -20.02 -8.10
CA THR A 178 -0.10 -21.18 -8.45
C THR A 178 -0.13 -22.20 -7.31
N LEU A 179 1.04 -22.54 -6.75
CA LEU A 179 1.14 -23.46 -5.62
C LEU A 179 0.36 -22.95 -4.40
N ASN A 180 0.62 -21.69 -4.01
CA ASN A 180 0.05 -21.10 -2.81
C ASN A 180 -1.47 -20.88 -2.90
N ASN A 181 -1.98 -20.45 -4.06
CA ASN A 181 -3.38 -20.04 -4.19
C ASN A 181 -4.29 -21.12 -4.78
N ALA A 182 -3.76 -22.07 -5.53
CA ALA A 182 -4.57 -23.09 -6.21
C ALA A 182 -4.35 -24.52 -5.69
N ASP A 183 -3.10 -24.94 -5.52
CA ASP A 183 -2.79 -26.35 -5.26
C ASP A 183 -2.74 -26.68 -3.78
N MET A 184 -2.32 -25.72 -2.94
CA MET A 184 -2.14 -25.92 -1.51
C MET A 184 -3.47 -26.16 -0.81
N LYS A 185 -3.52 -27.21 0.02
CA LYS A 185 -4.69 -27.59 0.83
C LYS A 185 -4.27 -27.67 2.28
N PHE A 186 -5.04 -27.03 3.14
CA PHE A 186 -4.83 -27.09 4.59
C PHE A 186 -5.77 -28.09 5.24
N PRO A 187 -5.42 -28.64 6.42
CA PRO A 187 -6.27 -29.58 7.12
C PRO A 187 -7.55 -28.93 7.66
N THR A 188 -8.49 -29.78 8.02
CA THR A 188 -9.67 -29.44 8.80
C THR A 188 -9.33 -29.56 10.29
N ILE A 189 -9.76 -28.61 11.10
CA ILE A 189 -9.63 -28.62 12.56
C ILE A 189 -11.00 -28.50 13.21
N LYS A 190 -11.07 -28.57 14.54
CA LYS A 190 -12.28 -28.28 15.31
C LYS A 190 -12.30 -26.83 15.72
N ASP A 191 -13.42 -26.12 15.47
CA ASP A 191 -13.65 -24.75 15.98
C ASP A 191 -13.95 -24.76 17.51
N GLU A 192 -14.34 -23.62 18.05
CA GLU A 192 -14.69 -23.44 19.47
C GLU A 192 -15.91 -24.27 19.89
N ASN A 193 -16.81 -24.60 18.95
CA ASN A 193 -18.02 -25.35 19.16
C ASN A 193 -17.82 -26.86 18.95
N GLY A 194 -16.61 -27.27 18.52
CA GLY A 194 -16.29 -28.65 18.18
C GLY A 194 -16.73 -29.06 16.78
N GLU A 195 -17.17 -28.10 15.94
CA GLU A 195 -17.55 -28.33 14.56
C GLU A 195 -16.31 -28.37 13.65
N ASP A 196 -16.40 -29.09 12.55
CA ASP A 196 -15.31 -29.20 11.58
C ASP A 196 -15.20 -27.91 10.75
N ILE A 197 -14.01 -27.30 10.77
CA ILE A 197 -13.69 -26.11 9.97
C ILE A 197 -12.42 -26.33 9.15
N GLU A 198 -12.52 -26.18 7.82
CA GLU A 198 -11.36 -26.20 6.93
C GLU A 198 -10.55 -24.90 7.10
N ILE A 199 -9.24 -25.03 7.30
CA ILE A 199 -8.33 -23.90 7.29
C ILE A 199 -8.18 -23.40 5.86
N THR A 200 -8.24 -22.08 5.68
CA THR A 200 -7.92 -21.39 4.42
C THR A 200 -7.05 -20.18 4.71
N HIS A 201 -6.40 -19.62 3.69
CA HIS A 201 -5.64 -18.36 3.87
C HIS A 201 -6.51 -17.25 4.51
N GLY A 202 -7.76 -17.11 4.08
CA GLY A 202 -8.67 -16.10 4.63
C GLY A 202 -9.15 -16.40 6.05
N ARG A 203 -9.29 -17.69 6.43
CA ARG A 203 -9.76 -18.07 7.77
C ARG A 203 -8.63 -18.11 8.79
N PHE A 204 -7.38 -18.26 8.36
CA PHE A 204 -6.25 -18.43 9.27
C PHE A 204 -6.13 -17.29 10.28
N GLY A 205 -6.18 -16.04 9.83
CA GLY A 205 -6.14 -14.88 10.72
C GLY A 205 -7.26 -14.92 11.76
N LYS A 206 -8.50 -15.17 11.33
CA LYS A 206 -9.65 -15.27 12.23
C LYS A 206 -9.53 -16.42 13.24
N LEU A 207 -8.95 -17.55 12.83
CA LEU A 207 -8.72 -18.69 13.75
C LEU A 207 -7.66 -18.36 14.80
N LEU A 208 -6.68 -17.51 14.49
CA LEU A 208 -5.70 -17.01 15.46
C LEU A 208 -6.28 -15.96 16.44
N GLU A 209 -7.42 -15.36 16.10
CA GLU A 209 -8.16 -14.46 16.99
C GLU A 209 -9.07 -15.21 17.99
N SER A 210 -9.25 -16.52 17.82
CA SER A 210 -10.10 -17.33 18.70
C SER A 210 -9.69 -17.25 20.16
N ASN A 211 -10.68 -17.17 21.06
CA ASN A 211 -10.45 -17.23 22.51
C ASN A 211 -10.04 -18.63 23.00
N ASP A 212 -10.31 -19.68 22.22
CA ASP A 212 -9.87 -21.05 22.52
C ASP A 212 -8.41 -21.27 22.09
N PRO A 213 -7.46 -21.43 23.05
CA PRO A 213 -6.04 -21.65 22.73
C PRO A 213 -5.80 -22.88 21.85
N ARG A 214 -6.66 -23.91 21.97
CA ARG A 214 -6.59 -25.12 21.15
C ARG A 214 -6.83 -24.79 19.66
N VAL A 215 -7.84 -23.96 19.38
CA VAL A 215 -8.15 -23.56 17.99
C VAL A 215 -6.98 -22.79 17.37
N ARG A 216 -6.41 -21.83 18.10
CA ARG A 216 -5.25 -21.06 17.62
C ARG A 216 -4.05 -21.96 17.32
N ARG A 217 -3.71 -22.84 18.28
CA ARG A 217 -2.62 -23.81 18.16
C ARG A 217 -2.85 -24.73 16.95
N ASP A 218 -4.03 -25.36 16.87
CA ASP A 218 -4.32 -26.33 15.81
C ASP A 218 -4.34 -25.66 14.44
N ALA A 219 -4.81 -24.41 14.33
CA ALA A 219 -4.72 -23.62 13.09
C ALA A 219 -3.27 -23.33 12.69
N PHE A 220 -2.43 -22.91 13.65
CA PHE A 220 -1.03 -22.62 13.43
C PHE A 220 -0.27 -23.84 12.92
N HIS A 221 -0.32 -24.94 13.66
CA HIS A 221 0.35 -26.19 13.25
C HIS A 221 -0.24 -26.73 11.95
N GLY A 222 -1.56 -26.62 11.74
CA GLY A 222 -2.22 -27.05 10.51
C GLY A 222 -1.69 -26.31 9.29
N VAL A 223 -1.52 -24.99 9.36
CA VAL A 223 -0.95 -24.19 8.28
C VAL A 223 0.51 -24.53 8.05
N TYR A 224 1.34 -24.45 9.10
CA TYR A 224 2.79 -24.60 8.92
C TYR A 224 3.23 -26.04 8.60
N SER A 225 2.46 -27.06 8.96
CA SER A 225 2.74 -28.45 8.51
C SER A 225 2.70 -28.60 6.99
N VAL A 226 1.83 -27.85 6.32
CA VAL A 226 1.74 -27.87 4.84
C VAL A 226 2.94 -27.12 4.24
N TYR A 227 3.29 -25.95 4.78
CA TYR A 227 4.44 -25.19 4.31
C TYR A 227 5.76 -25.94 4.55
N GLU A 228 5.93 -26.59 5.70
CA GLU A 228 7.07 -27.45 5.99
C GLU A 228 7.19 -28.60 4.98
N GLY A 229 6.07 -29.26 4.66
CA GLY A 229 6.03 -30.34 3.66
C GLY A 229 6.48 -29.89 2.26
N LEU A 230 6.37 -28.59 1.95
CA LEU A 230 6.72 -27.98 0.67
C LEU A 230 7.97 -27.10 0.73
N LYS A 231 8.68 -27.04 1.86
CA LYS A 231 9.77 -26.10 2.13
C LYS A 231 10.84 -26.04 1.04
N ASN A 232 11.21 -27.17 0.45
CA ASN A 232 12.25 -27.22 -0.58
C ASN A 232 11.78 -26.60 -1.91
N THR A 233 10.52 -26.81 -2.28
CA THR A 233 9.93 -26.22 -3.48
C THR A 233 9.79 -24.71 -3.29
N LEU A 234 9.30 -24.27 -2.13
CA LEU A 234 9.15 -22.86 -1.79
C LEU A 234 10.51 -22.15 -1.67
N ALA A 235 11.53 -22.83 -1.12
CA ALA A 235 12.90 -22.31 -1.13
C ALA A 235 13.44 -22.14 -2.55
N SER A 236 13.16 -23.09 -3.44
CA SER A 236 13.56 -22.99 -4.85
C SER A 236 12.89 -21.80 -5.56
N THR A 237 11.60 -21.57 -5.32
CA THR A 237 10.89 -20.42 -5.92
C THR A 237 11.40 -19.09 -5.38
N LEU A 238 11.60 -18.96 -4.06
CA LEU A 238 12.15 -17.74 -3.46
C LEU A 238 13.60 -17.48 -3.91
N ASN A 239 14.44 -18.51 -3.94
CA ASN A 239 15.80 -18.40 -4.48
C ASN A 239 15.80 -17.93 -5.94
N GLY A 240 14.88 -18.44 -6.76
CA GLY A 240 14.71 -17.97 -8.15
C GLY A 240 14.34 -16.50 -8.25
N GLN A 241 13.48 -16.02 -7.34
CA GLN A 241 13.12 -14.61 -7.28
C GLN A 241 14.29 -13.72 -6.84
N VAL A 242 15.03 -14.10 -5.80
CA VAL A 242 16.23 -13.38 -5.33
C VAL A 242 17.27 -13.30 -6.44
N LYS A 243 17.55 -14.43 -7.11
CA LYS A 243 18.47 -14.47 -8.25
C LYS A 243 18.04 -13.59 -9.41
N LYS A 244 16.75 -13.55 -9.72
CA LYS A 244 16.19 -12.63 -10.72
C LYS A 244 16.49 -11.20 -10.36
N SER A 245 16.22 -10.78 -9.12
CA SER A 245 16.44 -9.40 -8.66
C SER A 245 17.93 -9.01 -8.71
N ASN A 246 18.82 -9.88 -8.22
CA ASN A 246 20.26 -9.67 -8.27
C ASN A 246 20.80 -9.70 -9.72
N PHE A 247 20.24 -10.54 -10.59
CA PHE A 247 20.59 -10.56 -12.00
C PHE A 247 20.24 -9.26 -12.72
N TYR A 248 19.02 -8.75 -12.55
CA TYR A 248 18.63 -7.47 -13.15
C TYR A 248 19.48 -6.32 -12.64
N ALA A 249 19.75 -6.26 -11.33
CA ALA A 249 20.60 -5.23 -10.74
C ALA A 249 22.00 -5.25 -11.33
N SER A 250 22.67 -6.41 -11.30
CA SER A 250 24.04 -6.54 -11.82
C SER A 250 24.14 -6.31 -13.32
N THR A 251 23.15 -6.77 -14.10
CA THR A 251 23.11 -6.58 -15.56
C THR A 251 23.00 -5.09 -15.93
N ARG A 252 22.24 -4.32 -15.15
CA ARG A 252 22.05 -2.87 -15.37
C ARG A 252 23.14 -2.01 -14.73
N GLY A 253 24.08 -2.61 -14.00
CA GLY A 253 25.22 -1.88 -13.38
C GLY A 253 24.92 -1.32 -12.00
N TYR A 254 23.82 -1.72 -11.35
CA TYR A 254 23.60 -1.43 -9.93
C TYR A 254 24.51 -2.28 -9.03
N THR A 255 24.87 -1.76 -7.87
CA THR A 255 25.72 -2.48 -6.90
C THR A 255 24.95 -3.57 -6.15
N SER A 256 23.62 -3.45 -6.05
CA SER A 256 22.75 -4.39 -5.36
C SER A 256 21.31 -4.37 -5.90
N ALA A 257 20.56 -5.45 -5.63
CA ALA A 257 19.11 -5.47 -5.89
C ALA A 257 18.37 -4.39 -5.07
N ARG A 258 18.88 -4.05 -3.87
CA ARG A 258 18.32 -2.98 -3.04
C ARG A 258 18.48 -1.62 -3.70
N GLU A 259 19.69 -1.27 -4.13
CA GLU A 259 19.93 -0.03 -4.87
C GLU A 259 19.02 0.07 -6.10
N ALA A 260 18.94 -1.01 -6.89
CA ALA A 260 18.10 -1.05 -8.08
C ALA A 260 16.60 -0.84 -7.76
N ALA A 261 16.11 -1.44 -6.68
CA ALA A 261 14.71 -1.31 -6.28
C ALA A 261 14.38 0.10 -5.75
N LEU A 262 15.27 0.68 -4.95
CA LEU A 262 15.08 1.99 -4.35
C LEU A 262 15.26 3.14 -5.36
N SER A 263 16.13 2.95 -6.36
CA SER A 263 16.40 3.97 -7.38
C SER A 263 15.17 4.32 -8.22
N GLY A 264 14.23 3.39 -8.40
CA GLY A 264 12.98 3.65 -9.15
C GLY A 264 12.09 4.75 -8.54
N ASN A 265 12.24 5.03 -7.26
CA ASN A 265 11.58 6.14 -6.56
C ASN A 265 12.59 7.13 -5.96
N HIS A 266 13.83 7.10 -6.41
CA HIS A 266 14.94 7.95 -5.91
C HIS A 266 15.09 7.94 -4.38
N ILE A 267 14.87 6.79 -3.76
CA ILE A 267 14.98 6.61 -2.30
C ILE A 267 16.43 6.24 -1.96
N PRO A 268 17.14 7.03 -1.15
CA PRO A 268 18.48 6.68 -0.69
C PRO A 268 18.48 5.40 0.16
N GLU A 269 19.50 4.56 0.02
CA GLU A 269 19.63 3.33 0.84
C GLU A 269 19.70 3.64 2.35
N THR A 270 20.12 4.86 2.73
CA THR A 270 20.12 5.34 4.12
C THR A 270 18.72 5.33 4.77
N VAL A 271 17.65 5.44 3.98
CA VAL A 271 16.26 5.30 4.49
C VAL A 271 16.03 3.89 5.02
N TYR A 272 16.42 2.89 4.25
CA TYR A 272 16.31 1.49 4.64
C TYR A 272 17.19 1.16 5.86
N ASP A 273 18.45 1.60 5.84
CA ASP A 273 19.41 1.38 6.93
C ASP A 273 18.95 2.06 8.22
N SER A 274 18.42 3.29 8.13
CA SER A 274 17.87 4.02 9.28
C SER A 274 16.67 3.31 9.88
N LEU A 275 15.75 2.80 9.06
CA LEU A 275 14.62 2.01 9.52
C LEU A 275 15.07 0.78 10.31
N LEU A 276 15.91 -0.06 9.72
CA LEU A 276 16.41 -1.28 10.39
C LEU A 276 17.11 -0.94 11.71
N LYS A 277 17.96 0.08 11.69
CA LYS A 277 18.73 0.51 12.87
C LYS A 277 17.83 0.99 14.01
N SER A 278 16.88 1.88 13.72
CA SER A 278 15.98 2.45 14.75
C SER A 278 15.07 1.39 15.34
N VAL A 279 14.44 0.56 14.51
CA VAL A 279 13.53 -0.49 15.01
C VAL A 279 14.28 -1.54 15.83
N ASN A 280 15.46 -1.97 15.37
CA ASN A 280 16.29 -2.92 16.12
C ASN A 280 16.80 -2.35 17.45
N ALA A 281 17.18 -1.08 17.49
CA ALA A 281 17.61 -0.43 18.74
C ALA A 281 16.47 -0.34 19.78
N ASN A 282 15.23 -0.33 19.33
CA ASN A 282 14.01 -0.21 20.14
C ASN A 282 13.19 -1.51 20.22
N ALA A 283 13.74 -2.66 19.84
CA ALA A 283 13.05 -3.95 19.89
C ALA A 283 12.51 -4.30 21.28
N SER A 284 13.16 -3.79 22.35
CA SER A 284 12.70 -3.95 23.74
C SER A 284 11.29 -3.41 23.98
N LEU A 285 10.80 -2.45 23.20
CA LEU A 285 9.42 -1.96 23.28
C LEU A 285 8.42 -3.03 22.83
N LEU A 286 8.73 -3.75 21.75
CA LEU A 286 7.92 -4.89 21.34
C LEU A 286 7.99 -6.01 22.37
N HIS A 287 9.17 -6.28 22.97
CA HIS A 287 9.31 -7.28 24.03
C HIS A 287 8.42 -6.94 25.25
N ARG A 288 8.33 -5.66 25.64
CA ARG A 288 7.43 -5.19 26.71
C ARG A 288 5.96 -5.45 26.33
N TYR A 289 5.57 -5.08 25.14
CA TYR A 289 4.19 -5.30 24.67
C TYR A 289 3.82 -6.78 24.62
N VAL A 290 4.71 -7.63 24.11
CA VAL A 290 4.53 -9.10 24.09
C VAL A 290 4.38 -9.65 25.50
N LYS A 291 5.20 -9.20 26.45
CA LYS A 291 5.09 -9.59 27.85
C LYS A 291 3.76 -9.15 28.48
N LEU A 292 3.34 -7.90 28.22
CA LEU A 292 2.04 -7.39 28.67
C LEU A 292 0.89 -8.24 28.15
N ARG A 293 0.91 -8.60 26.86
CA ARG A 293 -0.10 -9.49 26.26
C ARG A 293 -0.19 -10.84 26.97
N LYS A 294 0.97 -11.45 27.29
CA LYS A 294 1.03 -12.70 28.05
C LYS A 294 0.32 -12.58 29.40
N GLU A 295 0.58 -11.49 30.13
CA GLU A 295 -0.01 -11.21 31.45
C GLU A 295 -1.53 -10.99 31.33
N LEU A 296 -1.98 -10.19 30.36
CA LEU A 296 -3.40 -9.88 30.17
C LEU A 296 -4.23 -11.07 29.69
N LEU A 297 -3.65 -11.94 28.87
CA LEU A 297 -4.29 -13.19 28.42
C LEU A 297 -4.25 -14.28 29.49
N GLY A 298 -3.53 -14.07 30.61
CA GLY A 298 -3.41 -15.04 31.70
C GLY A 298 -2.71 -16.33 31.28
N LEU A 299 -1.81 -16.29 30.32
CA LEU A 299 -1.14 -17.46 29.77
C LEU A 299 0.16 -17.78 30.54
N GLU A 300 0.37 -19.06 30.90
CA GLU A 300 1.64 -19.51 31.45
C GLU A 300 2.76 -19.49 30.39
N GLU A 301 2.44 -19.87 29.16
CA GLU A 301 3.31 -19.83 27.99
C GLU A 301 2.61 -19.04 26.89
N LEU A 302 3.35 -18.12 26.24
CA LEU A 302 2.86 -17.34 25.12
C LEU A 302 3.54 -17.82 23.83
N HIS A 303 2.75 -18.21 22.87
CA HIS A 303 3.21 -18.70 21.56
C HIS A 303 2.92 -17.69 20.45
N MET A 304 3.56 -17.85 19.27
CA MET A 304 3.33 -16.95 18.15
C MET A 304 1.87 -16.89 17.71
N TYR A 305 1.12 -17.97 17.87
CA TYR A 305 -0.31 -18.02 17.56
C TYR A 305 -1.21 -17.28 18.56
N ASP A 306 -0.68 -16.85 19.71
CA ASP A 306 -1.43 -16.09 20.72
C ASP A 306 -1.34 -14.57 20.52
N LEU A 307 -0.50 -14.10 19.58
CA LEU A 307 -0.24 -12.67 19.35
C LEU A 307 -1.40 -11.92 18.67
N TYR A 308 -2.38 -12.63 18.17
CA TYR A 308 -3.53 -12.05 17.45
C TYR A 308 -4.83 -12.12 18.25
N THR A 309 -4.81 -12.79 19.41
CA THR A 309 -5.97 -12.91 20.29
C THR A 309 -6.38 -11.54 20.82
N PRO A 310 -7.66 -11.15 20.77
CA PRO A 310 -8.15 -9.92 21.38
C PRO A 310 -7.82 -9.90 22.90
N LEU A 311 -7.41 -8.75 23.40
CA LEU A 311 -7.14 -8.57 24.85
C LEU A 311 -8.39 -8.22 25.65
N SER A 312 -9.49 -7.89 24.99
CA SER A 312 -10.77 -7.54 25.60
C SER A 312 -11.92 -7.91 24.68
N ASP A 313 -12.80 -8.80 25.14
CA ASP A 313 -14.04 -9.16 24.43
C ASP A 313 -15.22 -8.26 24.81
N ASP A 314 -15.09 -7.46 25.88
CA ASP A 314 -16.20 -6.74 26.49
C ASP A 314 -16.49 -5.37 25.87
N VAL A 315 -15.68 -4.91 24.92
CA VAL A 315 -15.84 -3.58 24.31
C VAL A 315 -16.39 -3.72 22.89
N ASN A 316 -17.68 -3.46 22.75
CA ASN A 316 -18.34 -3.37 21.44
C ASN A 316 -18.60 -1.89 21.11
N LEU A 317 -17.75 -1.32 20.24
CA LEU A 317 -17.92 0.04 19.73
C LEU A 317 -18.62 -0.03 18.37
N GLU A 318 -19.91 0.19 18.37
CA GLU A 318 -20.77 0.24 17.19
C GLU A 318 -21.00 1.69 16.77
N PHE A 319 -20.87 1.96 15.48
CA PHE A 319 -21.09 3.27 14.87
C PHE A 319 -21.85 3.09 13.57
N THR A 320 -22.97 3.73 13.44
CA THR A 320 -23.64 3.90 12.14
C THR A 320 -22.74 4.75 11.22
N TYR A 321 -22.95 4.65 9.91
CA TYR A 321 -22.20 5.45 8.95
C TYR A 321 -22.33 6.96 9.22
N GLU A 322 -23.51 7.45 9.61
CA GLU A 322 -23.72 8.87 9.93
C GLU A 322 -22.93 9.31 11.18
N GLU A 323 -22.92 8.50 12.24
CA GLU A 323 -22.10 8.77 13.42
C GLU A 323 -20.62 8.74 13.10
N ALA A 324 -20.17 7.84 12.21
CA ALA A 324 -18.79 7.75 11.74
C ALA A 324 -18.37 9.00 10.96
N LYS A 325 -19.24 9.56 10.10
CA LYS A 325 -18.97 10.83 9.40
C LYS A 325 -18.71 11.96 10.39
N GLU A 326 -19.59 12.11 11.39
CA GLU A 326 -19.42 13.14 12.42
C GLU A 326 -18.12 12.92 13.20
N LEU A 327 -17.83 11.68 13.57
CA LEU A 327 -16.62 11.34 14.32
C LEU A 327 -15.35 11.67 13.54
N VAL A 328 -15.29 11.31 12.26
CA VAL A 328 -14.14 11.60 11.40
C VAL A 328 -13.97 13.11 11.18
N LEU A 329 -15.06 13.85 10.95
CA LEU A 329 -15.02 15.31 10.85
C LEU A 329 -14.45 15.94 12.12
N GLU A 330 -14.89 15.50 13.30
CA GLU A 330 -14.39 16.02 14.58
C GLU A 330 -12.90 15.66 14.79
N ALA A 331 -12.51 14.42 14.51
CA ALA A 331 -11.15 13.94 14.69
C ALA A 331 -10.14 14.67 13.78
N LEU A 332 -10.55 15.05 12.57
CA LEU A 332 -9.70 15.70 11.58
C LEU A 332 -9.78 17.25 11.58
N LYS A 333 -10.47 17.84 12.55
CA LYS A 333 -10.48 19.32 12.74
C LYS A 333 -9.10 19.96 12.85
N PRO A 334 -8.09 19.33 13.47
CA PRO A 334 -6.75 19.91 13.53
C PRO A 334 -6.14 20.24 12.16
N LEU A 335 -6.61 19.60 11.07
CA LEU A 335 -6.13 19.83 9.69
C LEU A 335 -6.70 21.12 9.05
N GLY A 336 -7.59 21.84 9.73
CA GLY A 336 -8.08 23.16 9.34
C GLY A 336 -9.31 23.14 8.43
N ASP A 337 -9.84 24.35 8.17
CA ASP A 337 -11.14 24.53 7.52
C ASP A 337 -11.17 24.08 6.05
N GLU A 338 -10.07 24.24 5.32
CA GLU A 338 -9.97 23.80 3.92
C GLU A 338 -10.08 22.27 3.81
N TYR A 339 -9.35 21.54 4.67
CA TYR A 339 -9.44 20.08 4.75
C TYR A 339 -10.85 19.62 5.12
N GLN A 340 -11.47 20.27 6.10
CA GLN A 340 -12.85 20.03 6.52
C GLN A 340 -13.87 20.25 5.40
N ALA A 341 -13.67 21.27 4.56
CA ALA A 341 -14.54 21.53 3.42
C ALA A 341 -14.47 20.41 2.38
N ILE A 342 -13.28 19.88 2.11
CA ILE A 342 -13.10 18.74 1.17
C ILE A 342 -13.77 17.47 1.72
N LEU A 343 -13.64 17.19 3.02
CA LEU A 343 -14.32 16.04 3.64
C LEU A 343 -15.86 16.15 3.51
N LYS A 344 -16.40 17.34 3.74
CA LYS A 344 -17.85 17.58 3.57
C LYS A 344 -18.27 17.43 2.11
N GLU A 345 -17.46 17.94 1.17
CA GLU A 345 -17.70 17.74 -0.26
C GLU A 345 -17.71 16.25 -0.62
N ALA A 346 -16.79 15.45 -0.07
CA ALA A 346 -16.76 14.00 -0.31
C ALA A 346 -18.07 13.31 0.14
N PHE A 347 -18.62 13.72 1.29
CA PHE A 347 -19.88 13.20 1.78
C PHE A 347 -21.10 13.69 0.99
N ASP A 348 -21.15 15.00 0.71
CA ASP A 348 -22.31 15.64 0.09
C ASP A 348 -22.40 15.37 -1.42
N SER A 349 -21.24 15.21 -2.09
CA SER A 349 -21.15 14.98 -3.54
C SER A 349 -21.05 13.50 -3.92
N ARG A 350 -21.35 12.60 -2.99
CA ARG A 350 -21.43 11.15 -3.24
C ARG A 350 -20.14 10.57 -3.85
N TRP A 351 -19.01 10.86 -3.22
CA TRP A 351 -17.76 10.20 -3.61
C TRP A 351 -17.70 8.75 -3.12
N ILE A 352 -18.55 8.37 -2.15
CA ILE A 352 -18.42 7.14 -1.38
C ILE A 352 -19.56 6.17 -1.72
N ASP A 353 -19.19 4.95 -2.11
CA ASP A 353 -20.10 3.81 -2.23
C ASP A 353 -20.05 3.00 -0.94
N VAL A 354 -21.07 3.13 -0.10
CA VAL A 354 -20.99 2.79 1.33
C VAL A 354 -21.34 1.33 1.60
N MET A 355 -22.52 0.88 1.16
CA MET A 355 -23.11 -0.37 1.62
C MET A 355 -22.59 -1.57 0.83
N GLU A 356 -22.42 -2.70 1.53
CA GLU A 356 -22.25 -3.99 0.89
C GLU A 356 -23.51 -4.37 0.10
N ASN A 357 -23.35 -4.90 -1.11
CA ASN A 357 -24.43 -5.46 -1.90
C ASN A 357 -23.99 -6.73 -2.62
N LYS A 358 -24.95 -7.50 -3.11
CA LYS A 358 -24.66 -8.73 -3.85
C LYS A 358 -23.80 -8.42 -5.09
N GLY A 359 -22.69 -9.11 -5.23
CA GLY A 359 -21.76 -8.96 -6.36
C GLY A 359 -20.78 -7.78 -6.25
N LYS A 360 -20.89 -6.92 -5.24
CA LYS A 360 -19.94 -5.83 -5.00
C LYS A 360 -18.57 -6.37 -4.66
N ARG A 361 -17.52 -5.72 -5.14
CA ARG A 361 -16.13 -6.03 -4.78
C ARG A 361 -15.92 -5.89 -3.27
N SER A 362 -15.27 -6.87 -2.67
CA SER A 362 -14.93 -6.87 -1.24
C SER A 362 -13.76 -5.92 -0.92
N GLY A 363 -13.63 -5.56 0.36
CA GLY A 363 -12.60 -4.66 0.85
C GLY A 363 -13.01 -3.20 0.77
N ALA A 364 -12.02 -2.31 0.79
CA ALA A 364 -12.17 -0.86 0.63
C ALA A 364 -11.02 -0.31 -0.21
N TYR A 365 -11.25 0.80 -0.88
CA TYR A 365 -10.20 1.55 -1.58
C TYR A 365 -10.65 2.97 -1.92
N SER A 366 -9.69 3.85 -2.14
CA SER A 366 -9.86 5.13 -2.83
C SER A 366 -9.29 5.04 -4.25
N SER A 367 -10.01 5.55 -5.23
CA SER A 367 -9.63 5.53 -6.65
C SER A 367 -10.07 6.82 -7.34
N GLY A 368 -9.65 6.99 -8.60
CA GLY A 368 -9.99 8.12 -9.45
C GLY A 368 -8.90 8.37 -10.48
N SER A 369 -9.06 9.41 -11.28
CA SER A 369 -8.09 9.89 -12.25
C SER A 369 -7.88 11.39 -12.09
N TYR A 370 -6.92 11.95 -12.81
CA TYR A 370 -6.55 13.37 -12.70
C TYR A 370 -7.74 14.32 -12.87
N SER A 371 -8.60 14.05 -13.84
CA SER A 371 -9.75 14.90 -14.19
C SER A 371 -11.05 14.52 -13.46
N THR A 372 -11.03 13.60 -12.51
CA THR A 372 -12.23 13.15 -11.79
C THR A 372 -12.18 13.51 -10.30
N ASN A 373 -13.34 13.43 -9.63
CA ASN A 373 -13.34 13.33 -8.18
C ASN A 373 -12.60 12.06 -7.73
N PRO A 374 -12.08 12.00 -6.51
CA PRO A 374 -11.78 10.75 -5.85
C PRO A 374 -13.08 9.98 -5.56
N TYR A 375 -12.99 8.63 -5.61
CA TYR A 375 -14.12 7.76 -5.29
C TYR A 375 -13.68 6.69 -4.31
N ILE A 376 -14.51 6.43 -3.30
CA ILE A 376 -14.25 5.46 -2.25
C ILE A 376 -15.24 4.31 -2.37
N LEU A 377 -14.74 3.07 -2.38
CA LEU A 377 -15.55 1.88 -2.17
C LEU A 377 -15.42 1.42 -0.73
N LEU A 378 -16.55 1.22 -0.06
CA LEU A 378 -16.64 0.58 1.26
C LEU A 378 -17.57 -0.63 1.20
N ASN A 379 -17.48 -1.48 2.22
CA ASN A 379 -18.45 -2.51 2.55
C ASN A 379 -18.79 -2.31 4.02
N TRP A 380 -19.56 -1.26 4.30
CA TRP A 380 -19.79 -0.73 5.64
C TRP A 380 -20.43 -1.75 6.56
N GLN A 381 -19.86 -1.84 7.75
CA GLN A 381 -20.41 -2.56 8.90
C GLN A 381 -20.26 -1.66 10.14
N ASP A 382 -21.26 -1.65 11.00
CA ASP A 382 -21.37 -0.75 12.14
C ASP A 382 -20.35 -1.08 13.25
N ASN A 383 -19.04 -0.96 12.97
CA ASN A 383 -17.97 -1.21 13.93
C ASN A 383 -16.84 -0.19 13.80
N ILE A 384 -15.99 -0.14 14.83
CA ILE A 384 -14.87 0.82 14.91
C ILE A 384 -13.85 0.63 13.78
N ASN A 385 -13.61 -0.59 13.29
CA ASN A 385 -12.67 -0.84 12.22
C ASN A 385 -13.12 -0.15 10.92
N ASN A 386 -14.43 -0.11 10.66
CA ASN A 386 -14.97 0.61 9.50
C ASN A 386 -14.87 2.13 9.65
N VAL A 387 -14.87 2.66 10.88
CA VAL A 387 -14.58 4.10 11.11
C VAL A 387 -13.13 4.41 10.75
N TYR A 388 -12.18 3.56 11.16
CA TYR A 388 -10.77 3.69 10.75
C TYR A 388 -10.61 3.57 9.24
N THR A 389 -11.28 2.59 8.61
CA THR A 389 -11.26 2.44 7.15
C THR A 389 -11.79 3.69 6.44
N LEU A 390 -12.89 4.28 6.92
CA LEU A 390 -13.41 5.52 6.35
C LEU A 390 -12.41 6.68 6.46
N ALA A 391 -11.78 6.85 7.62
CA ALA A 391 -10.76 7.88 7.83
C ALA A 391 -9.53 7.65 6.94
N HIS A 392 -9.12 6.41 6.76
CA HIS A 392 -8.02 5.97 5.90
C HIS A 392 -8.28 6.33 4.43
N GLU A 393 -9.41 5.85 3.87
CA GLU A 393 -9.75 6.07 2.46
C GLU A 393 -10.00 7.56 2.16
N LEU A 394 -10.55 8.31 3.11
CA LEU A 394 -10.63 9.77 3.01
C LEU A 394 -9.25 10.43 2.97
N GLY A 395 -8.25 9.88 3.68
CA GLY A 395 -6.87 10.36 3.61
C GLY A 395 -6.30 10.25 2.20
N HIS A 396 -6.46 9.11 1.54
CA HIS A 396 -6.09 8.92 0.14
C HIS A 396 -6.85 9.88 -0.79
N SER A 397 -8.17 10.00 -0.58
CA SER A 397 -9.02 10.85 -1.42
C SER A 397 -8.63 12.31 -1.34
N VAL A 398 -8.38 12.83 -0.12
CA VAL A 398 -7.97 14.22 0.08
C VAL A 398 -6.56 14.46 -0.45
N HIS A 399 -5.62 13.51 -0.30
CA HIS A 399 -4.29 13.59 -0.91
C HIS A 399 -4.39 13.71 -2.43
N SER A 400 -5.13 12.80 -3.06
CA SER A 400 -5.37 12.83 -4.51
C SER A 400 -6.05 14.13 -4.98
N TYR A 401 -7.02 14.62 -4.20
CA TYR A 401 -7.70 15.89 -4.50
C TYR A 401 -6.73 17.08 -4.48
N TYR A 402 -5.93 17.22 -3.41
CA TYR A 402 -4.94 18.30 -3.32
C TYR A 402 -3.88 18.20 -4.41
N THR A 403 -3.35 17.02 -4.67
CA THR A 403 -2.37 16.79 -5.73
C THR A 403 -2.91 17.21 -7.07
N ARG A 404 -4.05 16.68 -7.50
CA ARG A 404 -4.65 16.92 -8.82
C ARG A 404 -5.09 18.36 -9.03
N LYS A 405 -5.49 19.05 -7.97
CA LYS A 405 -5.90 20.46 -8.02
C LYS A 405 -4.72 21.43 -8.12
N ASN A 406 -3.54 21.06 -7.62
CA ASN A 406 -2.40 21.95 -7.51
C ASN A 406 -1.25 21.61 -8.47
N GLN A 407 -1.24 20.40 -9.05
CA GLN A 407 -0.21 19.96 -9.99
C GLN A 407 -0.75 19.84 -11.41
N PRO A 408 0.09 20.06 -12.44
CA PRO A 408 -0.26 19.68 -13.81
C PRO A 408 -0.36 18.17 -13.93
N PHE A 409 -0.98 17.67 -15.01
CA PHE A 409 -1.21 16.24 -15.25
C PHE A 409 0.05 15.38 -15.01
N VAL A 410 1.19 15.82 -15.57
CA VAL A 410 2.47 15.10 -15.47
C VAL A 410 2.90 14.82 -14.03
N TYR A 411 2.48 15.64 -13.07
CA TYR A 411 2.77 15.52 -11.63
C TYR A 411 1.51 15.32 -10.79
N GLY A 412 0.40 14.97 -11.43
CA GLY A 412 -0.92 14.84 -10.80
C GLY A 412 -1.15 13.54 -10.02
N ASP A 413 -0.10 12.76 -9.79
CA ASP A 413 -0.10 11.57 -8.95
C ASP A 413 1.08 11.64 -7.97
N TYR A 414 1.23 10.68 -7.07
CA TYR A 414 2.29 10.62 -6.08
C TYR A 414 2.87 9.21 -5.96
N SER A 415 4.13 9.13 -5.52
CA SER A 415 4.85 7.87 -5.35
C SER A 415 4.14 6.95 -4.34
N ILE A 416 4.20 5.63 -4.59
CA ILE A 416 3.73 4.60 -3.65
C ILE A 416 4.39 4.73 -2.27
N PHE A 417 5.61 5.24 -2.19
CA PHE A 417 6.31 5.52 -0.94
C PHE A 417 5.56 6.54 -0.05
N LEU A 418 4.80 7.46 -0.67
CA LEU A 418 4.02 8.49 0.00
C LEU A 418 2.54 8.12 0.17
N ALA A 419 2.07 7.10 -0.54
CA ALA A 419 0.64 6.81 -0.67
C ALA A 419 -0.06 6.62 0.69
N GLU A 420 0.58 5.88 1.61
CA GLU A 420 -0.01 5.57 2.92
C GLU A 420 0.21 6.66 3.99
N VAL A 421 1.00 7.69 3.69
CA VAL A 421 1.31 8.72 4.70
C VAL A 421 0.06 9.52 5.07
N ALA A 422 -0.74 9.92 4.08
CA ALA A 422 -1.95 10.71 4.33
C ALA A 422 -3.06 9.90 5.01
N SER A 423 -3.30 8.67 4.54
CA SER A 423 -4.30 7.77 5.10
C SER A 423 -3.99 7.42 6.56
N THR A 424 -2.76 7.05 6.84
CA THR A 424 -2.29 6.70 8.19
C THR A 424 -2.21 7.93 9.12
N THR A 425 -1.94 9.14 8.60
CA THR A 425 -2.02 10.38 9.39
C THR A 425 -3.45 10.59 9.90
N ASN A 426 -4.46 10.38 9.06
CA ASN A 426 -5.86 10.45 9.48
C ASN A 426 -6.18 9.43 10.58
N GLU A 427 -5.71 8.19 10.45
CA GLU A 427 -5.91 7.16 11.49
C GLU A 427 -5.25 7.54 12.83
N ASN A 428 -4.04 8.10 12.81
CA ASN A 428 -3.36 8.57 14.01
C ASN A 428 -4.13 9.71 14.70
N LEU A 429 -4.61 10.69 13.93
CA LEU A 429 -5.45 11.78 14.45
C LEU A 429 -6.77 11.27 15.00
N LEU A 430 -7.40 10.29 14.34
CA LEU A 430 -8.61 9.63 14.82
C LEU A 430 -8.35 8.92 16.16
N THR A 431 -7.27 8.16 16.27
CA THR A 431 -6.89 7.49 17.51
C THR A 431 -6.71 8.47 18.65
N ASP A 432 -5.97 9.57 18.43
CA ASP A 432 -5.75 10.61 19.43
C ASP A 432 -7.07 11.27 19.88
N TYR A 433 -7.96 11.55 18.93
CA TYR A 433 -9.29 12.10 19.22
C TYR A 433 -10.13 11.12 20.05
N LEU A 434 -10.18 9.84 19.68
CA LEU A 434 -10.95 8.83 20.41
C LEU A 434 -10.44 8.64 21.84
N LEU A 435 -9.12 8.62 22.04
CA LEU A 435 -8.52 8.53 23.38
C LEU A 435 -8.82 9.76 24.26
N LYS A 436 -9.05 10.93 23.68
CA LYS A 436 -9.50 12.13 24.39
C LYS A 436 -11.00 12.15 24.63
N LYS A 437 -11.78 11.52 23.76
CA LYS A 437 -13.25 11.50 23.82
C LYS A 437 -13.78 10.52 24.88
N TYR A 438 -13.11 9.39 25.04
CA TYR A 438 -13.56 8.33 25.94
C TYR A 438 -12.72 8.27 27.20
N ASP A 439 -13.40 8.40 28.36
CA ASP A 439 -12.77 8.33 29.68
C ASP A 439 -12.88 6.91 30.32
N ASP A 440 -13.73 6.04 29.76
CA ASP A 440 -13.90 4.66 30.25
C ASP A 440 -12.59 3.88 30.09
N PRO A 441 -12.00 3.34 31.18
CA PRO A 441 -10.71 2.65 31.13
C PRO A 441 -10.70 1.44 30.19
N LYS A 442 -11.83 0.71 30.05
CA LYS A 442 -11.91 -0.45 29.16
C LYS A 442 -11.89 -0.01 27.70
N VAL A 443 -12.63 1.05 27.35
CA VAL A 443 -12.63 1.62 26.01
C VAL A 443 -11.26 2.16 25.67
N ARG A 444 -10.60 2.87 26.59
CA ARG A 444 -9.24 3.38 26.38
C ARG A 444 -8.24 2.25 26.17
N ALA A 445 -8.28 1.20 27.00
CA ALA A 445 -7.42 0.03 26.86
C ALA A 445 -7.62 -0.66 25.50
N TYR A 446 -8.87 -0.79 25.05
CA TYR A 446 -9.18 -1.33 23.72
C TYR A 446 -8.56 -0.48 22.61
N LEU A 447 -8.74 0.85 22.62
CA LEU A 447 -8.20 1.77 21.62
C LEU A 447 -6.67 1.78 21.59
N LEU A 448 -6.05 1.77 22.78
CA LEU A 448 -4.59 1.67 22.91
C LEU A 448 -4.07 0.36 22.34
N ASN A 449 -4.71 -0.75 22.68
CA ASN A 449 -4.34 -2.05 22.14
C ASN A 449 -4.50 -2.11 20.61
N HIS A 450 -5.58 -1.55 20.08
CA HIS A 450 -5.80 -1.46 18.63
C HIS A 450 -4.65 -0.72 17.93
N TYR A 451 -4.22 0.43 18.49
CA TYR A 451 -3.07 1.18 17.98
C TYR A 451 -1.76 0.37 18.06
N LEU A 452 -1.49 -0.26 19.22
CA LEU A 452 -0.26 -1.02 19.45
C LEU A 452 -0.18 -2.27 18.54
N ASP A 453 -1.30 -2.94 18.32
CA ASP A 453 -1.39 -4.08 17.38
C ASP A 453 -1.16 -3.63 15.93
N GLY A 454 -1.73 -2.50 15.53
CA GLY A 454 -1.47 -1.88 14.23
C GLY A 454 0.00 -1.55 14.03
N PHE A 455 0.62 -0.90 15.03
CA PHE A 455 2.05 -0.57 15.02
C PHE A 455 2.94 -1.82 14.99
N LYS A 456 2.63 -2.85 15.80
CA LYS A 456 3.32 -4.15 15.78
C LYS A 456 3.29 -4.75 14.37
N GLY A 457 2.12 -4.77 13.72
CA GLY A 457 1.93 -5.36 12.40
C GLY A 457 2.58 -4.58 11.28
N THR A 458 2.60 -3.24 11.36
CA THR A 458 3.01 -2.36 10.27
C THR A 458 4.46 -1.88 10.41
N VAL A 459 4.94 -1.62 11.63
CA VAL A 459 6.33 -1.17 11.83
C VAL A 459 7.24 -2.34 12.19
N PHE A 460 7.01 -3.02 13.32
CA PHE A 460 7.93 -4.07 13.76
C PHE A 460 7.96 -5.27 12.80
N ARG A 461 6.79 -5.80 12.46
CA ARG A 461 6.71 -6.99 11.60
C ARG A 461 7.20 -6.71 10.18
N GLN A 462 6.87 -5.56 9.59
CA GLN A 462 7.33 -5.25 8.23
C GLN A 462 8.83 -4.95 8.19
N THR A 463 9.39 -4.38 9.26
CA THR A 463 10.84 -4.21 9.40
C THR A 463 11.55 -5.56 9.58
N GLN A 464 10.96 -6.48 10.33
CA GLN A 464 11.45 -7.87 10.41
C GLN A 464 11.50 -8.53 9.03
N PHE A 465 10.45 -8.36 8.21
CA PHE A 465 10.43 -8.88 6.84
C PHE A 465 11.49 -8.19 5.96
N ALA A 466 11.63 -6.88 6.07
CA ALA A 466 12.66 -6.15 5.36
C ALA A 466 14.08 -6.63 5.73
N GLU A 467 14.35 -6.86 7.01
CA GLU A 467 15.64 -7.39 7.48
C GLU A 467 15.92 -8.79 6.88
N PHE A 468 14.93 -9.67 6.89
CA PHE A 468 15.05 -10.99 6.27
C PHE A 468 15.27 -10.89 4.76
N GLU A 469 14.47 -10.08 4.05
CA GLU A 469 14.62 -9.86 2.60
C GLU A 469 16.03 -9.38 2.26
N HIS A 470 16.53 -8.40 3.01
CA HIS A 470 17.88 -7.90 2.80
C HIS A 470 18.95 -8.96 3.06
N ALA A 471 18.83 -9.72 4.13
CA ALA A 471 19.77 -10.80 4.47
C ALA A 471 19.88 -11.86 3.37
N ILE A 472 18.75 -12.29 2.79
CA ILE A 472 18.77 -13.33 1.74
C ILE A 472 19.31 -12.81 0.39
N HIS A 473 19.06 -11.53 0.04
CA HIS A 473 19.64 -10.92 -1.16
C HIS A 473 21.16 -10.75 -1.03
N GLN A 474 21.64 -10.30 0.14
CA GLN A 474 23.08 -10.21 0.42
C GLN A 474 23.76 -11.59 0.42
N ALA A 475 23.11 -12.60 1.01
CA ALA A 475 23.63 -13.97 1.04
C ALA A 475 23.83 -14.50 -0.39
N ASP A 476 22.85 -14.33 -1.28
CA ASP A 476 22.98 -14.75 -2.68
C ASP A 476 24.07 -13.98 -3.43
N GLN A 477 24.19 -12.67 -3.22
CA GLN A 477 25.29 -11.86 -3.80
C GLN A 477 26.67 -12.34 -3.35
N GLN A 478 26.78 -12.87 -2.13
CA GLN A 478 28.00 -13.46 -1.58
C GLN A 478 28.24 -14.91 -2.01
N GLY A 479 27.33 -15.49 -2.81
CA GLY A 479 27.41 -16.86 -3.30
C GLY A 479 26.93 -17.91 -2.30
N VAL A 480 26.23 -17.52 -1.24
CA VAL A 480 25.63 -18.45 -0.28
C VAL A 480 24.40 -19.10 -0.90
N ALA A 481 24.25 -20.42 -0.77
CA ALA A 481 23.10 -21.14 -1.27
C ALA A 481 21.87 -20.90 -0.38
N LEU A 482 20.79 -20.38 -0.95
CA LEU A 482 19.51 -20.16 -0.27
C LEU A 482 18.72 -21.48 -0.18
N THR A 483 19.17 -22.38 0.70
CA THR A 483 18.47 -23.64 0.99
C THR A 483 17.28 -23.41 1.92
N ALA A 484 16.35 -24.37 1.99
CA ALA A 484 15.22 -24.29 2.92
C ALA A 484 15.70 -24.15 4.37
N ASP A 485 16.75 -24.86 4.76
CA ASP A 485 17.29 -24.80 6.12
C ASP A 485 17.91 -23.42 6.41
N PHE A 486 18.72 -22.87 5.48
CA PHE A 486 19.28 -21.53 5.61
C PHE A 486 18.18 -20.45 5.77
N LEU A 487 17.15 -20.51 4.92
CA LEU A 487 16.03 -19.55 4.98
C LEU A 487 15.27 -19.65 6.30
N THR A 488 15.02 -20.89 6.75
CA THR A 488 14.28 -21.17 7.99
C THR A 488 15.05 -20.72 9.22
N GLU A 489 16.34 -21.03 9.32
CA GLU A 489 17.21 -20.62 10.42
C GLU A 489 17.33 -19.07 10.46
N THR A 490 17.61 -18.45 9.32
CA THR A 490 17.73 -16.99 9.22
C THR A 490 16.43 -16.29 9.67
N TYR A 491 15.27 -16.78 9.18
CA TYR A 491 13.98 -16.21 9.55
C TYR A 491 13.68 -16.40 11.04
N PHE A 492 13.93 -17.61 11.56
CA PHE A 492 13.70 -17.96 12.96
C PHE A 492 14.52 -17.10 13.92
N ASP A 493 15.80 -16.88 13.62
CA ASP A 493 16.69 -16.05 14.44
C ASP A 493 16.26 -14.58 14.45
N ILE A 494 15.87 -14.03 13.27
CA ILE A 494 15.32 -12.69 13.18
C ILE A 494 14.00 -12.58 13.96
N ASN A 495 13.11 -13.58 13.85
CA ASN A 495 11.86 -13.60 14.60
C ASN A 495 12.12 -13.55 16.11
N LYS A 496 13.03 -14.37 16.64
CA LYS A 496 13.43 -14.35 18.05
C LYS A 496 13.96 -12.99 18.51
N LYS A 497 14.77 -12.36 17.68
CA LYS A 497 15.31 -11.03 17.96
C LYS A 497 14.20 -9.99 18.16
N TYR A 498 13.16 -10.03 17.31
CA TYR A 498 12.08 -9.05 17.35
C TYR A 498 11.10 -9.28 18.50
N TYR A 499 10.74 -10.53 18.83
CA TYR A 499 9.70 -10.82 19.83
C TYR A 499 10.23 -11.11 21.23
N GLY A 500 11.52 -11.40 21.40
CA GLY A 500 12.19 -11.50 22.70
C GLY A 500 11.92 -12.77 23.48
N GLU A 501 12.34 -12.77 24.77
CA GLU A 501 12.38 -13.97 25.60
C GLU A 501 11.03 -14.35 26.25
N ALA A 502 10.02 -13.49 26.20
CA ALA A 502 8.71 -13.79 26.79
C ALA A 502 7.90 -14.82 25.97
N MET A 503 8.35 -15.09 24.75
CA MET A 503 7.75 -16.05 23.81
C MET A 503 8.32 -17.46 23.97
N VAL A 504 7.46 -18.46 23.82
CA VAL A 504 7.85 -19.83 23.48
C VAL A 504 7.82 -19.95 21.95
N TYR A 505 8.95 -20.33 21.37
CA TYR A 505 9.10 -20.38 19.92
C TYR A 505 8.90 -21.82 19.43
N ASP A 506 7.74 -22.07 18.80
CA ASP A 506 7.53 -23.27 18.02
C ASP A 506 8.41 -23.21 16.76
N ALA A 507 9.05 -24.31 16.42
CA ALA A 507 9.99 -24.35 15.29
C ALA A 507 9.34 -23.96 13.97
N GLU A 508 8.04 -24.17 13.85
CA GLU A 508 7.22 -23.92 12.67
C GLU A 508 7.18 -22.45 12.27
N ILE A 509 7.36 -21.51 13.21
CA ILE A 509 7.43 -20.08 12.84
C ILE A 509 8.61 -19.79 11.92
N GLY A 510 9.65 -20.61 11.97
CA GLY A 510 10.77 -20.54 11.04
C GLY A 510 10.37 -20.66 9.58
N TYR A 511 9.24 -21.30 9.27
CA TYR A 511 8.73 -21.46 7.89
C TYR A 511 7.86 -20.27 7.43
N GLU A 512 7.67 -19.24 8.23
CA GLU A 512 6.79 -18.12 7.84
C GLU A 512 7.24 -17.42 6.56
N TRP A 513 8.55 -17.34 6.28
CA TRP A 513 9.08 -16.80 5.03
C TRP A 513 8.42 -17.42 3.79
N SER A 514 8.05 -18.68 3.85
CA SER A 514 7.55 -19.45 2.72
C SER A 514 6.12 -19.11 2.31
N ARG A 515 5.37 -18.37 3.15
CA ARG A 515 3.99 -17.97 2.89
C ARG A 515 3.80 -16.47 2.58
N ILE A 516 4.87 -15.67 2.61
CA ILE A 516 4.79 -14.22 2.44
C ILE A 516 4.96 -13.84 0.95
N PRO A 517 3.89 -13.44 0.24
CA PRO A 517 3.98 -13.12 -1.18
C PRO A 517 4.82 -11.88 -1.47
N HIS A 518 4.97 -10.98 -0.49
CA HIS A 518 5.75 -9.76 -0.64
C HIS A 518 7.24 -9.99 -0.91
N PHE A 519 7.82 -11.13 -0.52
CA PHE A 519 9.20 -11.46 -0.86
C PHE A 519 9.43 -11.71 -2.37
N TYR A 520 8.35 -11.73 -3.15
CA TYR A 520 8.41 -11.74 -4.61
C TYR A 520 8.25 -10.34 -5.24
N MET A 521 8.20 -9.26 -4.43
CA MET A 521 7.97 -7.87 -4.85
C MET A 521 9.22 -6.96 -4.73
N ASN A 522 10.39 -7.53 -4.54
CA ASN A 522 11.71 -6.88 -4.55
C ASN A 522 11.79 -5.57 -3.74
N TYR A 523 12.11 -5.68 -2.47
CA TYR A 523 12.25 -4.55 -1.53
C TYR A 523 11.00 -3.65 -1.42
N TYR A 524 9.83 -4.28 -1.35
CA TYR A 524 8.57 -3.54 -1.22
C TYR A 524 8.17 -3.27 0.24
N VAL A 525 8.36 -4.24 1.15
CA VAL A 525 7.71 -4.25 2.49
C VAL A 525 8.17 -3.14 3.43
N PHE A 526 9.39 -2.62 3.28
CA PHE A 526 9.90 -1.54 4.15
C PHE A 526 9.04 -0.26 4.07
N GLN A 527 8.35 -0.04 2.95
CA GLN A 527 7.50 1.13 2.72
C GLN A 527 6.31 1.20 3.67
N TYR A 528 5.81 0.08 4.15
CA TYR A 528 4.78 0.06 5.19
C TYR A 528 5.29 0.69 6.49
N ALA A 529 6.48 0.29 6.93
CA ALA A 529 7.07 0.80 8.17
C ALA A 529 7.50 2.27 8.05
N THR A 530 8.07 2.67 6.92
CA THR A 530 8.46 4.08 6.69
C THR A 530 7.25 4.98 6.57
N GLY A 531 6.20 4.57 5.83
CA GLY A 531 4.96 5.32 5.68
C GLY A 531 4.24 5.53 7.01
N PHE A 532 4.09 4.47 7.81
CA PHE A 532 3.49 4.56 9.14
C PHE A 532 4.31 5.45 10.08
N SER A 533 5.64 5.33 10.07
CA SER A 533 6.52 6.15 10.91
C SER A 533 6.44 7.63 10.54
N ALA A 534 6.45 7.95 9.24
CA ALA A 534 6.27 9.32 8.76
C ALA A 534 4.91 9.89 9.19
N ALA A 535 3.83 9.13 9.04
CA ALA A 535 2.48 9.53 9.42
C ALA A 535 2.33 9.75 10.93
N SER A 536 2.92 8.86 11.75
CA SER A 536 2.95 9.01 13.21
C SER A 536 3.68 10.29 13.63
N ALA A 537 4.84 10.56 13.03
CA ALA A 537 5.59 11.78 13.30
C ALA A 537 4.84 13.05 12.84
N LEU A 538 4.21 13.02 11.65
CA LEU A 538 3.40 14.14 11.14
C LEU A 538 2.20 14.44 12.03
N SER A 539 1.44 13.42 12.43
CA SER A 539 0.28 13.60 13.31
C SER A 539 0.68 14.19 14.67
N ALA A 540 1.80 13.73 15.25
CA ALA A 540 2.35 14.28 16.48
C ALA A 540 2.73 15.76 16.32
N LYS A 541 3.39 16.15 15.21
CA LYS A 541 3.73 17.54 14.90
C LYS A 541 2.48 18.41 14.73
N ILE A 542 1.47 17.94 13.98
CA ILE A 542 0.19 18.65 13.79
C ILE A 542 -0.46 18.96 15.13
N LEU A 543 -0.47 18.00 16.06
CA LEU A 543 -1.11 18.16 17.38
C LEU A 543 -0.31 19.03 18.36
N THR A 544 1.01 19.13 18.20
CA THR A 544 1.89 19.86 19.13
C THR A 544 2.36 21.22 18.62
N GLU A 545 2.63 21.36 17.32
CA GLU A 545 3.17 22.56 16.70
C GLU A 545 2.05 23.42 16.06
N GLY A 546 0.86 22.85 15.82
CA GLY A 546 -0.32 23.59 15.36
C GLY A 546 -0.22 24.03 13.89
N GLN A 547 -0.61 25.29 13.60
CA GLN A 547 -0.87 25.76 12.23
C GLN A 547 0.34 25.67 11.28
N ASP A 548 1.56 25.86 11.76
CA ASP A 548 2.75 25.79 10.91
C ASP A 548 2.96 24.35 10.40
N ALA A 549 2.77 23.34 11.28
CA ALA A 549 2.84 21.94 10.90
C ALA A 549 1.69 21.54 9.96
N VAL A 550 0.48 22.06 10.18
CA VAL A 550 -0.67 21.86 9.28
C VAL A 550 -0.37 22.41 7.90
N THR A 551 0.18 23.61 7.81
CA THR A 551 0.53 24.24 6.52
C THR A 551 1.55 23.40 5.77
N ALA A 552 2.62 22.95 6.45
CA ALA A 552 3.63 22.08 5.84
C ALA A 552 3.05 20.72 5.39
N TYR A 553 2.12 20.16 6.16
CA TYR A 553 1.42 18.93 5.78
C TYR A 553 0.51 19.13 4.56
N ILE A 554 -0.24 20.22 4.49
CA ILE A 554 -1.09 20.53 3.32
C ILE A 554 -0.22 20.78 2.07
N ASP A 555 0.94 21.42 2.20
CA ASP A 555 1.89 21.60 1.10
C ASP A 555 2.47 20.27 0.63
N PHE A 556 2.70 19.31 1.54
CA PHE A 556 3.04 17.92 1.20
C PHE A 556 1.92 17.27 0.35
N LEU A 557 0.65 17.39 0.74
CA LEU A 557 -0.48 16.83 0.00
C LEU A 557 -0.64 17.44 -1.41
N LYS A 558 -0.20 18.69 -1.58
CA LYS A 558 -0.25 19.43 -2.86
C LYS A 558 0.89 19.09 -3.81
N ALA A 559 1.96 18.48 -3.32
CA ALA A 559 3.20 18.33 -4.08
C ALA A 559 3.12 17.32 -5.23
N GLY A 560 2.31 16.27 -5.10
CA GLY A 560 2.28 15.18 -6.07
C GLY A 560 3.67 14.58 -6.32
N SER A 561 4.00 14.34 -7.58
CA SER A 561 5.33 13.91 -8.03
C SER A 561 6.15 15.05 -8.65
N SER A 562 5.95 16.31 -8.20
CA SER A 562 6.73 17.44 -8.69
C SER A 562 8.15 17.53 -8.11
N ASP A 563 8.51 16.62 -7.21
CA ASP A 563 9.83 16.48 -6.58
C ASP A 563 9.99 15.04 -6.08
N TYR A 564 11.21 14.66 -5.72
CA TYR A 564 11.51 13.34 -5.18
C TYR A 564 10.75 13.06 -3.88
N PRO A 565 10.24 11.84 -3.64
CA PRO A 565 9.40 11.53 -2.48
C PRO A 565 10.03 11.89 -1.14
N ILE A 566 11.34 11.68 -1.00
CA ILE A 566 12.09 12.04 0.22
C ILE A 566 12.12 13.56 0.44
N ASP A 567 12.28 14.33 -0.63
CA ASP A 567 12.33 15.79 -0.54
C ASP A 567 10.95 16.40 -0.32
N VAL A 568 9.89 15.77 -0.87
CA VAL A 568 8.50 16.11 -0.55
C VAL A 568 8.23 15.94 0.95
N LEU A 569 8.64 14.83 1.57
CA LEU A 569 8.51 14.62 3.03
C LEU A 569 9.36 15.59 3.86
N LYS A 570 10.57 15.91 3.39
CA LYS A 570 11.44 16.91 4.07
C LYS A 570 10.78 18.28 4.15
N LYS A 571 10.04 18.70 3.12
CA LYS A 571 9.27 19.95 3.14
C LYS A 571 8.20 19.96 4.23
N ALA A 572 7.62 18.80 4.55
CA ALA A 572 6.73 18.61 5.70
C ALA A 572 7.47 18.45 7.05
N GLY A 573 8.79 18.57 7.07
CA GLY A 573 9.62 18.46 8.27
C GLY A 573 9.93 17.01 8.67
N ILE A 574 9.82 16.05 7.75
CA ILE A 574 10.08 14.63 7.98
C ILE A 574 11.22 14.16 7.05
N ASP A 575 12.42 14.00 7.59
CA ASP A 575 13.57 13.48 6.83
C ASP A 575 13.77 11.98 7.08
N MET A 576 13.17 11.14 6.22
CA MET A 576 13.26 9.68 6.32
C MET A 576 14.68 9.12 6.07
N ALA A 577 15.59 9.91 5.53
CA ALA A 577 17.00 9.51 5.41
C ALA A 577 17.74 9.50 6.76
N THR A 578 17.10 10.03 7.82
CA THR A 578 17.59 10.04 9.20
C THR A 578 16.79 9.08 10.09
N PRO A 579 17.33 8.64 11.24
CA PRO A 579 16.58 7.81 12.20
C PRO A 579 15.38 8.53 12.85
N ASN A 580 15.37 9.87 12.90
CA ASN A 580 14.47 10.66 13.71
C ASN A 580 12.97 10.33 13.52
N PRO A 581 12.42 10.23 12.30
CA PRO A 581 10.99 9.97 12.14
C PRO A 581 10.58 8.60 12.68
N VAL A 582 11.43 7.59 12.53
CA VAL A 582 11.19 6.24 13.07
C VAL A 582 11.31 6.24 14.60
N ASP A 583 12.32 6.92 15.14
CA ASP A 583 12.50 7.05 16.59
C ASP A 583 11.35 7.83 17.24
N ASP A 584 10.82 8.87 16.58
CA ASP A 584 9.67 9.63 17.08
C ASP A 584 8.39 8.80 17.05
N ALA A 585 8.17 7.99 16.02
CA ALA A 585 7.07 7.04 15.98
C ALA A 585 7.18 5.98 17.09
N LEU A 586 8.37 5.48 17.35
CA LEU A 586 8.63 4.52 18.43
C LEU A 586 8.42 5.13 19.83
N LYS A 587 8.68 6.43 20.02
CA LYS A 587 8.33 7.15 21.25
C LYS A 587 6.81 7.23 21.45
N VAL A 588 6.04 7.44 20.38
CA VAL A 588 4.57 7.42 20.45
C VAL A 588 4.10 6.01 20.86
N PHE A 589 4.68 4.96 20.28
CA PHE A 589 4.40 3.59 20.68
C PHE A 589 4.70 3.36 22.17
N GLU A 590 5.85 3.81 22.66
CA GLU A 590 6.23 3.71 24.09
C GLU A 590 5.22 4.42 24.98
N GLN A 591 4.85 5.66 24.68
CA GLN A 591 3.86 6.43 25.44
C GLN A 591 2.49 5.72 25.50
N ARG A 592 2.03 5.16 24.38
CA ARG A 592 0.78 4.39 24.35
C ARG A 592 0.86 3.08 25.12
N LEU A 593 2.02 2.43 25.09
CA LEU A 593 2.28 1.23 25.89
C LEU A 593 2.30 1.53 27.39
N ASP A 594 2.97 2.61 27.80
CA ASP A 594 2.99 3.06 29.21
C ASP A 594 1.57 3.33 29.72
N GLU A 595 0.76 4.05 28.90
CA GLU A 595 -0.64 4.33 29.23
C GLU A 595 -1.47 3.05 29.35
N LEU A 596 -1.30 2.07 28.46
CA LEU A 596 -1.99 0.79 28.54
C LEU A 596 -1.58 0.03 29.81
N GLU A 597 -0.28 -0.03 30.12
CA GLU A 597 0.21 -0.67 31.33
C GLU A 597 -0.36 -0.05 32.62
N GLU A 598 -0.56 1.28 32.65
CA GLU A 598 -1.16 1.98 33.79
C GLU A 598 -2.66 1.66 33.94
N LEU A 599 -3.40 1.56 32.82
CA LEU A 599 -4.84 1.28 32.84
C LEU A 599 -5.19 -0.14 33.25
N VAL A 600 -4.30 -1.12 33.01
CA VAL A 600 -4.56 -2.53 33.25
C VAL A 600 -3.96 -3.06 34.57
N LYS A 601 -3.20 -2.23 35.29
CA LYS A 601 -2.71 -2.51 36.68
C LYS A 601 -3.79 -2.24 37.70
#